data_65efb80f41de832c68ef2955f388d86f
#
_entry.id   65efb80f41de832c68ef2955f388d86f
#
_cell.length_a   1.000
_cell.length_b   1.000
_cell.length_c   1.000
_cell.angle_alpha   90.00
_cell.angle_beta   90.00
_cell.angle_gamma   90.00
#
_symmetry.space_group_name_H-M   'P 1'
#
loop_
_entity.id
_entity.type
_entity.pdbx_description
1 polymer ?
#
loop_
_entity_poly.entity_id
_entity_poly.type
_entity_poly.pdbx_seq_one_letter_code
_entity_poly.pdbx_strand_id
1 'polypeptide(L)'
;MKIELLRGAVDNHIHCCPHINKRSTNIFEVIKKAEKLKMHAIGLMDNFSNTSGYASLVKKYLPKLKIKVFGGLIMEPPSGGVNYENAKISLSYSYFKNDGAKFISFPTHHTRHVAKLEKRKKNYIKKCFYVPNSGPTNETLKILELIAKKNVVLNTGHLSANETINLVKHAKKIGVKKILIPSNTFNATTIAELKKLKVKFEFSYFFISKATNVPLTHVDGEKHKIQGTNRNLLRKLIKIADPKNVILSSDCGVSILPKPHIGFLKFI
;
A
#
# COMPACT_ATOMS: atom_id res chain seq x y z
N MET A 1 -17.36 -20.33 -6.65
CA MET A 1 -16.74 -18.99 -6.52
C MET A 1 -16.80 -18.32 -7.90
N LYS A 2 -17.47 -17.18 -8.03
CA LYS A 2 -17.76 -16.52 -9.33
C LYS A 2 -16.49 -15.82 -9.87
N ILE A 3 -15.65 -16.57 -10.60
CA ILE A 3 -14.37 -16.07 -11.18
C ILE A 3 -14.59 -14.89 -12.14
N GLU A 4 -15.76 -14.80 -12.75
CA GLU A 4 -16.18 -13.71 -13.64
C GLU A 4 -16.09 -12.32 -12.99
N LEU A 5 -16.22 -12.24 -11.66
CA LEU A 5 -16.07 -10.99 -10.90
C LEU A 5 -14.65 -10.38 -11.02
N LEU A 6 -13.66 -11.17 -11.37
CA LEU A 6 -12.29 -10.68 -11.58
C LEU A 6 -12.07 -10.05 -12.94
N ARG A 7 -12.98 -10.24 -13.89
CA ARG A 7 -12.86 -9.65 -15.23
C ARG A 7 -12.94 -8.12 -15.14
N GLY A 8 -11.92 -7.45 -15.66
CA GLY A 8 -11.81 -6.00 -15.60
C GLY A 8 -11.43 -5.44 -14.21
N ALA A 9 -11.29 -6.30 -13.19
CA ALA A 9 -10.93 -5.88 -11.84
C ALA A 9 -9.47 -5.41 -11.76
N VAL A 10 -9.19 -4.58 -10.75
CA VAL A 10 -7.85 -4.12 -10.38
C VAL A 10 -7.56 -4.57 -8.95
N ASP A 11 -6.49 -5.36 -8.77
CA ASP A 11 -5.92 -5.60 -7.44
C ASP A 11 -4.66 -4.75 -7.29
N ASN A 12 -4.78 -3.63 -6.60
CA ASN A 12 -3.71 -2.63 -6.50
C ASN A 12 -2.64 -2.97 -5.45
N HIS A 13 -2.76 -4.07 -4.70
CA HIS A 13 -1.90 -4.36 -3.58
C HIS A 13 -1.58 -5.86 -3.48
N ILE A 14 -0.46 -6.27 -4.10
CA ILE A 14 -0.01 -7.66 -4.14
C ILE A 14 1.46 -7.75 -3.73
N HIS A 15 1.76 -8.58 -2.75
CA HIS A 15 3.12 -8.84 -2.26
C HIS A 15 3.71 -10.13 -2.86
N CYS A 16 4.09 -10.11 -4.13
CA CYS A 16 4.68 -11.27 -4.83
C CYS A 16 6.16 -11.10 -5.21
N CYS A 17 6.75 -9.96 -4.82
CA CYS A 17 8.18 -9.69 -5.02
C CYS A 17 9.05 -10.54 -4.08
N PRO A 18 10.35 -10.72 -4.39
CA PRO A 18 11.29 -11.34 -3.45
C PRO A 18 11.24 -10.68 -2.08
N HIS A 19 11.25 -11.48 -1.02
CA HIS A 19 11.04 -10.99 0.34
C HIS A 19 11.59 -11.98 1.38
N ILE A 20 11.85 -11.51 2.60
CA ILE A 20 12.32 -12.36 3.72
C ILE A 20 11.23 -13.33 4.22
N ASN A 21 9.95 -13.00 4.13
CA ASN A 21 8.87 -13.95 4.36
C ASN A 21 8.58 -14.74 3.08
N LYS A 22 8.40 -16.06 3.20
CA LYS A 22 8.05 -16.94 2.07
C LYS A 22 6.80 -16.45 1.35
N ARG A 23 6.84 -16.49 0.02
CA ARG A 23 5.74 -16.07 -0.85
C ARG A 23 4.86 -17.24 -1.31
N SER A 24 3.57 -16.98 -1.49
CA SER A 24 2.60 -17.94 -2.06
C SER A 24 2.64 -18.01 -3.59
N THR A 25 3.28 -17.02 -4.23
CA THR A 25 3.40 -16.89 -5.67
C THR A 25 4.58 -15.94 -6.01
N ASN A 26 5.05 -15.98 -7.24
CA ASN A 26 6.01 -15.01 -7.78
C ASN A 26 5.35 -14.04 -8.77
N ILE A 27 6.10 -13.02 -9.20
CA ILE A 27 5.62 -11.97 -10.09
C ILE A 27 5.05 -12.54 -11.39
N PHE A 28 5.76 -13.47 -12.03
CA PHE A 28 5.35 -14.03 -13.33
C PHE A 28 4.10 -14.91 -13.22
N GLU A 29 3.99 -15.72 -12.17
CA GLU A 29 2.81 -16.54 -11.92
C GLU A 29 1.56 -15.70 -11.69
N VAL A 30 1.65 -14.66 -10.84
CA VAL A 30 0.49 -13.81 -10.55
C VAL A 30 0.04 -13.05 -11.78
N ILE A 31 0.98 -12.55 -12.60
CA ILE A 31 0.67 -11.83 -13.84
C ILE A 31 -0.01 -12.75 -14.86
N LYS A 32 0.57 -13.92 -15.15
CA LYS A 32 -0.03 -14.90 -16.07
C LYS A 32 -1.44 -15.30 -15.62
N LYS A 33 -1.64 -15.47 -14.31
CA LYS A 33 -2.96 -15.80 -13.77
C LYS A 33 -3.96 -14.66 -13.89
N ALA A 34 -3.56 -13.44 -13.58
CA ALA A 34 -4.40 -12.25 -13.70
C ALA A 34 -4.76 -11.96 -15.18
N GLU A 35 -3.81 -12.12 -16.10
CA GLU A 35 -4.05 -12.07 -17.55
C GLU A 35 -5.10 -13.09 -18.01
N LYS A 36 -4.93 -14.38 -17.62
CA LYS A 36 -5.90 -15.45 -17.92
C LYS A 36 -7.30 -15.15 -17.38
N LEU A 37 -7.39 -14.46 -16.23
CA LEU A 37 -8.65 -14.05 -15.61
C LEU A 37 -9.19 -12.73 -16.17
N LYS A 38 -8.53 -12.16 -17.19
CA LYS A 38 -8.90 -10.90 -17.83
C LYS A 38 -9.04 -9.73 -16.84
N MET A 39 -8.21 -9.71 -15.80
CA MET A 39 -8.11 -8.56 -14.90
C MET A 39 -7.55 -7.36 -15.68
N HIS A 40 -7.90 -6.15 -15.25
CA HIS A 40 -7.44 -4.92 -15.92
C HIS A 40 -6.02 -4.55 -15.49
N ALA A 41 -5.73 -4.64 -14.19
CA ALA A 41 -4.42 -4.27 -13.67
C ALA A 41 -4.10 -4.99 -12.36
N ILE A 42 -2.79 -5.07 -12.06
CA ILE A 42 -2.26 -5.44 -10.73
C ILE A 42 -1.19 -4.45 -10.28
N GLY A 43 -1.18 -4.17 -8.98
CA GLY A 43 -0.17 -3.36 -8.31
C GLY A 43 0.80 -4.22 -7.49
N LEU A 44 2.09 -4.07 -7.76
CA LEU A 44 3.15 -4.74 -7.01
C LEU A 44 3.56 -3.87 -5.82
N MET A 45 3.50 -4.44 -4.62
CA MET A 45 3.91 -3.81 -3.37
C MET A 45 5.05 -4.60 -2.74
N ASP A 46 6.02 -3.89 -2.16
CA ASP A 46 7.09 -4.49 -1.39
C ASP A 46 7.70 -3.48 -0.41
N ASN A 47 8.08 -3.97 0.78
CA ASN A 47 8.67 -3.14 1.84
C ASN A 47 10.20 -3.07 1.75
N PHE A 48 10.82 -3.82 0.84
CA PHE A 48 12.27 -3.97 0.73
C PHE A 48 12.84 -3.39 -0.55
N SER A 49 11.98 -3.06 -1.52
CA SER A 49 12.43 -2.61 -2.84
C SER A 49 11.45 -1.66 -3.52
N ASN A 50 11.98 -0.92 -4.50
CA ASN A 50 11.16 -0.14 -5.42
C ASN A 50 10.56 -1.06 -6.50
N THR A 51 9.28 -1.34 -6.40
CA THR A 51 8.58 -2.29 -7.28
C THR A 51 8.31 -1.75 -8.69
N SER A 52 8.56 -0.47 -8.95
CA SER A 52 8.46 0.08 -10.32
C SER A 52 9.47 -0.57 -11.27
N GLY A 53 10.65 -0.95 -10.77
CA GLY A 53 11.64 -1.70 -11.53
C GLY A 53 11.13 -3.07 -11.97
N TYR A 54 10.46 -3.81 -11.08
CA TYR A 54 9.86 -5.09 -11.44
C TYR A 54 8.72 -4.94 -12.46
N ALA A 55 7.86 -3.94 -12.28
CA ALA A 55 6.80 -3.65 -13.25
C ALA A 55 7.36 -3.29 -14.63
N SER A 56 8.43 -2.51 -14.66
CA SER A 56 9.13 -2.14 -15.89
C SER A 56 9.80 -3.33 -16.56
N LEU A 57 10.43 -4.23 -15.78
CA LEU A 57 11.02 -5.47 -16.28
C LEU A 57 9.97 -6.34 -16.96
N VAL A 58 8.82 -6.52 -16.31
CA VAL A 58 7.69 -7.27 -16.88
C VAL A 58 7.23 -6.67 -18.21
N LYS A 59 7.03 -5.36 -18.24
CA LYS A 59 6.60 -4.64 -19.44
C LYS A 59 7.59 -4.80 -20.60
N LYS A 60 8.91 -4.79 -20.31
CA LYS A 60 9.95 -4.95 -21.32
C LYS A 60 10.03 -6.36 -21.89
N TYR A 61 9.97 -7.38 -21.04
CA TYR A 61 10.21 -8.76 -21.45
C TYR A 61 8.94 -9.56 -21.74
N LEU A 62 7.77 -9.03 -21.35
CA LEU A 62 6.46 -9.60 -21.68
C LEU A 62 5.55 -8.57 -22.39
N PRO A 63 5.99 -8.00 -23.54
CA PRO A 63 5.28 -6.89 -24.20
C PRO A 63 3.90 -7.24 -24.75
N LYS A 64 3.60 -8.55 -24.91
CA LYS A 64 2.29 -9.04 -25.42
C LYS A 64 1.20 -9.10 -24.35
N LEU A 65 1.53 -8.86 -23.07
CA LEU A 65 0.54 -8.84 -22.00
C LEU A 65 -0.45 -7.68 -22.18
N LYS A 66 -1.72 -7.96 -22.01
CA LYS A 66 -2.81 -6.96 -22.05
C LYS A 66 -3.06 -6.35 -20.66
N ILE A 67 -2.77 -7.10 -19.61
CA ILE A 67 -2.90 -6.62 -18.23
C ILE A 67 -1.88 -5.53 -17.93
N LYS A 68 -2.32 -4.47 -17.24
CA LYS A 68 -1.41 -3.43 -16.76
C LYS A 68 -0.75 -3.87 -15.46
N VAL A 69 0.58 -3.75 -15.40
CA VAL A 69 1.35 -3.99 -14.17
C VAL A 69 2.01 -2.70 -13.77
N PHE A 70 1.86 -2.32 -12.52
CA PHE A 70 2.47 -1.11 -11.98
C PHE A 70 3.09 -1.38 -10.60
N GLY A 71 4.00 -0.53 -10.21
CA GLY A 71 4.66 -0.56 -8.92
C GLY A 71 4.98 0.83 -8.42
N GLY A 72 5.62 0.90 -7.28
CA GLY A 72 6.03 2.15 -6.64
C GLY A 72 6.97 1.91 -5.47
N LEU A 73 7.11 2.91 -4.64
CA LEU A 73 8.01 2.90 -3.50
C LEU A 73 7.22 2.96 -2.20
N ILE A 74 7.47 2.02 -1.29
CA ILE A 74 7.13 2.14 0.12
C ILE A 74 8.41 2.55 0.84
N MET A 75 8.41 3.72 1.49
CA MET A 75 9.59 4.32 2.10
C MET A 75 9.93 3.71 3.47
N GLU A 76 10.07 2.38 3.48
CA GLU A 76 10.59 1.64 4.63
C GLU A 76 12.13 1.77 4.71
N PRO A 77 12.76 1.58 5.89
CA PRO A 77 14.21 1.63 6.03
C PRO A 77 14.98 0.76 5.03
N PRO A 78 14.60 -0.51 4.78
CA PRO A 78 15.29 -1.34 3.79
C PRO A 78 15.22 -0.81 2.35
N SER A 79 14.18 -0.04 2.03
CA SER A 79 14.01 0.60 0.71
C SER A 79 14.52 2.04 0.66
N GLY A 80 15.32 2.47 1.65
CA GLY A 80 15.92 3.81 1.72
C GLY A 80 15.25 4.81 2.66
N GLY A 81 14.16 4.41 3.35
CA GLY A 81 13.46 5.26 4.31
C GLY A 81 12.73 6.46 3.68
N VAL A 82 12.23 7.35 4.54
CA VAL A 82 11.60 8.60 4.12
C VAL A 82 12.68 9.58 3.69
N ASN A 83 12.94 9.64 2.39
CA ASN A 83 14.01 10.39 1.77
C ASN A 83 13.58 10.95 0.41
N TYR A 84 13.77 12.25 0.19
CA TYR A 84 13.36 12.94 -1.03
C TYR A 84 14.07 12.43 -2.28
N GLU A 85 15.40 12.23 -2.23
CA GLU A 85 16.17 11.76 -3.40
C GLU A 85 15.75 10.34 -3.78
N ASN A 86 15.52 9.47 -2.81
CA ASN A 86 15.02 8.13 -3.07
C ASN A 86 13.62 8.16 -3.72
N ALA A 87 12.70 8.99 -3.21
CA ALA A 87 11.39 9.19 -3.81
C ALA A 87 11.49 9.73 -5.25
N LYS A 88 12.39 10.70 -5.49
CA LYS A 88 12.63 11.30 -6.81
C LYS A 88 13.20 10.29 -7.81
N ILE A 89 14.18 9.50 -7.41
CA ILE A 89 14.77 8.45 -8.25
C ILE A 89 13.73 7.40 -8.60
N SER A 90 12.88 6.99 -7.64
CA SER A 90 11.85 5.97 -7.85
C SER A 90 10.88 6.31 -8.97
N LEU A 91 10.58 7.59 -9.17
CA LEU A 91 9.67 8.09 -10.21
C LEU A 91 10.22 7.97 -11.63
N SER A 92 11.53 7.73 -11.76
CA SER A 92 12.22 7.54 -13.04
C SER A 92 12.78 6.12 -13.21
N TYR A 93 12.68 5.29 -12.16
CA TYR A 93 13.29 3.95 -12.15
C TYR A 93 12.50 2.98 -13.02
N SER A 94 12.86 2.96 -14.31
CA SER A 94 12.18 2.16 -15.35
C SER A 94 13.07 2.02 -16.59
N TYR A 95 12.79 0.99 -17.40
CA TYR A 95 13.30 0.87 -18.77
C TYR A 95 12.67 1.87 -19.76
N PHE A 96 11.60 2.53 -19.36
CA PHE A 96 10.83 3.43 -20.22
C PHE A 96 10.78 4.83 -19.63
N LYS A 97 10.90 5.83 -20.48
CA LYS A 97 10.81 7.23 -20.06
C LYS A 97 9.44 7.51 -19.42
N ASN A 98 9.43 8.20 -18.28
CA ASN A 98 8.22 8.57 -17.53
C ASN A 98 7.35 7.39 -17.02
N ASP A 99 7.94 6.22 -16.84
CA ASP A 99 7.22 5.00 -16.42
C ASP A 99 7.71 4.41 -15.09
N GLY A 100 8.31 5.21 -14.23
CA GLY A 100 8.72 4.81 -12.87
C GLY A 100 7.53 4.60 -11.93
N ALA A 101 7.75 4.83 -10.65
CA ALA A 101 6.78 4.62 -9.59
C ALA A 101 5.44 5.32 -9.87
N LYS A 102 4.33 4.58 -9.71
CA LYS A 102 2.95 5.10 -9.84
C LYS A 102 2.36 5.53 -8.50
N PHE A 103 3.01 5.14 -7.42
CA PHE A 103 2.71 5.60 -6.07
C PHE A 103 3.98 5.79 -5.28
N ILE A 104 3.91 6.68 -4.31
CA ILE A 104 4.88 6.83 -3.21
C ILE A 104 4.10 6.64 -1.92
N SER A 105 4.54 5.69 -1.10
CA SER A 105 3.95 5.39 0.20
C SER A 105 4.87 5.82 1.33
N PHE A 106 4.32 6.47 2.34
CA PHE A 106 4.98 6.55 3.64
C PHE A 106 5.05 5.16 4.28
N PRO A 107 5.90 4.96 5.31
CA PRO A 107 6.11 3.64 5.90
C PRO A 107 4.83 2.96 6.40
N THR A 108 4.79 1.63 6.29
CA THR A 108 3.69 0.79 6.74
C THR A 108 4.03 0.03 8.02
N HIS A 109 5.30 -0.33 8.23
CA HIS A 109 5.80 -1.00 9.43
C HIS A 109 6.62 -0.07 10.34
N HIS A 110 7.52 0.72 9.76
CA HIS A 110 8.42 1.61 10.51
C HIS A 110 7.75 2.95 10.84
N THR A 111 6.56 2.92 11.44
CA THR A 111 5.87 4.11 11.98
C THR A 111 5.78 4.06 13.49
N ARG A 112 5.76 5.22 14.15
CA ARG A 112 5.56 5.28 15.62
C ARG A 112 4.23 4.67 16.04
N HIS A 113 3.20 4.81 15.21
CA HIS A 113 1.89 4.22 15.47
C HIS A 113 1.96 2.70 15.53
N VAL A 114 2.46 2.06 14.48
CA VAL A 114 2.59 0.59 14.40
C VAL A 114 3.54 0.07 15.50
N ALA A 115 4.69 0.70 15.67
CA ALA A 115 5.65 0.31 16.71
C ALA A 115 5.08 0.36 18.13
N LYS A 116 4.18 1.31 18.43
CA LYS A 116 3.45 1.35 19.71
C LYS A 116 2.43 0.21 19.84
N LEU A 117 1.68 -0.09 18.78
CA LEU A 117 0.73 -1.21 18.77
C LEU A 117 1.44 -2.55 18.98
N GLU A 118 2.63 -2.71 18.43
CA GLU A 118 3.51 -3.88 18.58
C GLU A 118 4.28 -3.91 19.90
N LYS A 119 4.12 -2.90 20.76
CA LYS A 119 4.82 -2.76 22.05
C LYS A 119 6.35 -2.80 21.93
N ARG A 120 6.88 -2.17 20.85
CA ARG A 120 8.33 -2.12 20.59
C ARG A 120 9.07 -1.31 21.66
N LYS A 121 10.39 -1.55 21.77
CA LYS A 121 11.25 -0.80 22.69
C LYS A 121 11.25 0.71 22.38
N LYS A 122 11.33 1.55 23.42
CA LYS A 122 11.30 3.03 23.28
C LYS A 122 12.31 3.56 22.25
N ASN A 123 13.53 3.00 22.23
CA ASN A 123 14.58 3.43 21.28
C ASN A 123 14.24 3.10 19.83
N TYR A 124 13.53 2.00 19.56
CA TYR A 124 13.02 1.70 18.23
C TYR A 124 11.92 2.69 17.83
N ILE A 125 10.94 2.92 18.71
CA ILE A 125 9.82 3.84 18.47
C ILE A 125 10.33 5.26 18.14
N LYS A 126 11.38 5.73 18.82
CA LYS A 126 11.97 7.07 18.57
C LYS A 126 12.49 7.22 17.14
N LYS A 127 13.01 6.15 16.53
CA LYS A 127 13.57 6.13 15.15
C LYS A 127 12.49 6.01 14.08
N CYS A 128 11.28 5.60 14.45
CA CYS A 128 10.20 5.38 13.48
C CYS A 128 9.63 6.69 12.95
N PHE A 129 9.17 6.64 11.71
CA PHE A 129 8.48 7.74 11.04
C PHE A 129 7.21 8.14 11.79
N TYR A 130 6.91 9.42 11.78
CA TYR A 130 5.68 9.99 12.32
C TYR A 130 5.43 11.37 11.71
N VAL A 131 4.21 11.87 11.84
CA VAL A 131 3.86 13.23 11.47
C VAL A 131 3.62 14.04 12.75
N PRO A 132 4.46 15.06 13.06
CA PRO A 132 4.28 15.91 14.22
C PRO A 132 2.92 16.62 14.25
N ASN A 133 2.40 16.94 15.42
CA ASN A 133 1.16 17.73 15.55
C ASN A 133 1.26 19.13 14.91
N SER A 134 2.45 19.71 14.92
CA SER A 134 2.76 20.99 14.27
C SER A 134 2.74 20.93 12.74
N GLY A 135 2.68 19.75 12.16
CA GLY A 135 2.68 19.51 10.71
C GLY A 135 3.84 18.63 10.25
N PRO A 136 3.82 18.23 8.98
CA PRO A 136 4.88 17.43 8.37
C PRO A 136 6.23 18.15 8.40
N THR A 137 7.32 17.36 8.51
CA THR A 137 8.70 17.87 8.42
C THR A 137 8.99 18.47 7.04
N ASN A 138 10.03 19.30 6.91
CA ASN A 138 10.47 19.84 5.61
C ASN A 138 10.76 18.75 4.58
N GLU A 139 11.35 17.61 5.00
CA GLU A 139 11.59 16.47 4.12
C GLU A 139 10.27 15.87 3.61
N THR A 140 9.30 15.70 4.50
CA THR A 140 7.96 15.22 4.13
C THR A 140 7.26 16.19 3.19
N LEU A 141 7.36 17.50 3.42
CA LEU A 141 6.76 18.53 2.54
C LEU A 141 7.35 18.49 1.13
N LYS A 142 8.68 18.41 0.98
CA LYS A 142 9.34 18.24 -0.32
C LYS A 142 8.87 16.99 -1.06
N ILE A 143 8.67 15.89 -0.36
CA ILE A 143 8.12 14.65 -0.95
C ILE A 143 6.67 14.86 -1.41
N LEU A 144 5.83 15.55 -0.63
CA LEU A 144 4.46 15.86 -1.04
C LEU A 144 4.42 16.77 -2.28
N GLU A 145 5.28 17.78 -2.37
CA GLU A 145 5.43 18.65 -3.55
C GLU A 145 5.83 17.82 -4.79
N LEU A 146 6.77 16.89 -4.62
CA LEU A 146 7.20 16.00 -5.69
C LEU A 146 6.04 15.11 -6.18
N ILE A 147 5.27 14.53 -5.26
CA ILE A 147 4.09 13.71 -5.56
C ILE A 147 3.03 14.54 -6.32
N ALA A 148 2.77 15.75 -5.86
CA ALA A 148 1.84 16.68 -6.51
C ALA A 148 2.29 17.01 -7.94
N LYS A 149 3.56 17.43 -8.11
CA LYS A 149 4.18 17.76 -9.40
C LYS A 149 4.15 16.60 -10.39
N LYS A 150 4.40 15.38 -9.94
CA LYS A 150 4.42 14.17 -10.77
C LYS A 150 3.04 13.53 -10.93
N ASN A 151 2.04 14.01 -10.20
CA ASN A 151 0.66 13.51 -10.21
C ASN A 151 0.54 11.99 -10.02
N VAL A 152 1.39 11.42 -9.15
CA VAL A 152 1.34 10.03 -8.72
C VAL A 152 0.49 9.86 -7.47
N VAL A 153 0.19 8.64 -7.06
CA VAL A 153 -0.60 8.36 -5.86
C VAL A 153 0.26 8.57 -4.61
N LEU A 154 -0.22 9.38 -3.68
CA LEU A 154 0.24 9.38 -2.29
C LEU A 154 -0.47 8.24 -1.56
N ASN A 155 0.27 7.27 -1.03
CA ASN A 155 -0.23 6.33 -0.03
C ASN A 155 0.28 6.80 1.34
N THR A 156 -0.64 6.98 2.31
CA THR A 156 -0.28 7.56 3.62
C THR A 156 0.51 6.60 4.52
N GLY A 157 0.61 5.34 4.16
CA GLY A 157 1.18 4.31 5.03
C GLY A 157 0.30 4.04 6.26
N HIS A 158 0.88 3.40 7.28
CA HIS A 158 0.14 3.05 8.50
C HIS A 158 0.42 4.05 9.62
N LEU A 159 -0.06 5.27 9.45
CA LEU A 159 -0.05 6.34 10.46
C LEU A 159 -1.26 6.22 11.40
N SER A 160 -1.19 6.87 12.55
CA SER A 160 -2.38 7.05 13.43
C SER A 160 -3.43 7.94 12.74
N ALA A 161 -4.67 7.94 13.25
CA ALA A 161 -5.75 8.75 12.72
C ALA A 161 -5.37 10.25 12.63
N ASN A 162 -4.85 10.81 13.72
CA ASN A 162 -4.47 12.23 13.78
C ASN A 162 -3.32 12.57 12.82
N GLU A 163 -2.30 11.71 12.76
CA GLU A 163 -1.18 11.88 11.83
C GLU A 163 -1.65 11.81 10.38
N THR A 164 -2.55 10.86 10.05
CA THR A 164 -3.12 10.74 8.70
C THR A 164 -3.92 11.96 8.30
N ILE A 165 -4.80 12.45 9.19
CA ILE A 165 -5.59 13.66 8.94
C ILE A 165 -4.69 14.87 8.72
N ASN A 166 -3.65 15.03 9.57
CA ASN A 166 -2.70 16.13 9.46
C ASN A 166 -1.92 16.05 8.14
N LEU A 167 -1.36 14.89 7.80
CA LEU A 167 -0.66 14.67 6.53
C LEU A 167 -1.54 14.98 5.32
N VAL A 168 -2.78 14.48 5.32
CA VAL A 168 -3.72 14.66 4.21
C VAL A 168 -4.11 16.13 4.04
N LYS A 169 -4.35 16.87 5.14
CA LYS A 169 -4.64 18.31 5.08
C LYS A 169 -3.50 19.09 4.41
N HIS A 170 -2.24 18.79 4.76
CA HIS A 170 -1.07 19.41 4.11
C HIS A 170 -0.90 18.97 2.66
N ALA A 171 -1.05 17.68 2.36
CA ALA A 171 -0.99 17.17 1.00
C ALA A 171 -2.02 17.85 0.08
N LYS A 172 -3.25 18.09 0.58
CA LYS A 172 -4.29 18.81 -0.17
C LYS A 172 -3.91 20.28 -0.42
N LYS A 173 -3.35 20.99 0.57
CA LYS A 173 -2.86 22.38 0.41
C LYS A 173 -1.77 22.48 -0.65
N ILE A 174 -0.87 21.50 -0.71
CA ILE A 174 0.22 21.42 -1.71
C ILE A 174 -0.31 21.03 -3.11
N GLY A 175 -1.54 20.54 -3.22
CA GLY A 175 -2.14 20.18 -4.51
C GLY A 175 -2.02 18.69 -4.87
N VAL A 176 -1.74 17.80 -3.91
CA VAL A 176 -1.78 16.34 -4.14
C VAL A 176 -3.21 15.91 -4.48
N LYS A 177 -3.42 15.43 -5.70
CA LYS A 177 -4.75 15.07 -6.22
C LYS A 177 -5.18 13.65 -5.86
N LYS A 178 -4.23 12.70 -5.83
CA LYS A 178 -4.48 11.27 -5.67
C LYS A 178 -3.95 10.81 -4.31
N ILE A 179 -4.85 10.60 -3.35
CA ILE A 179 -4.50 10.17 -1.99
C ILE A 179 -5.23 8.87 -1.69
N LEU A 180 -4.47 7.84 -1.35
CA LEU A 180 -4.92 6.52 -0.92
C LEU A 180 -4.58 6.31 0.56
N ILE A 181 -5.55 5.88 1.34
CA ILE A 181 -5.40 5.68 2.77
C ILE A 181 -5.66 4.20 3.10
N PRO A 182 -4.68 3.43 3.58
CA PRO A 182 -4.91 2.12 4.17
C PRO A 182 -5.78 2.27 5.42
N SER A 183 -7.02 1.73 5.38
CA SER A 183 -8.08 2.14 6.31
C SER A 183 -8.63 1.02 7.21
N ASN A 184 -8.00 -0.16 7.16
CA ASN A 184 -8.51 -1.36 7.82
C ASN A 184 -8.60 -1.25 9.36
N THR A 185 -7.79 -0.38 9.98
CA THR A 185 -7.66 -0.23 11.44
C THR A 185 -8.30 1.06 11.98
N PHE A 186 -8.86 1.90 11.11
CA PHE A 186 -9.52 3.13 11.53
C PHE A 186 -10.92 2.87 12.08
N ASN A 187 -11.39 3.79 12.92
CA ASN A 187 -12.76 3.80 13.40
C ASN A 187 -13.68 4.62 12.48
N ALA A 188 -15.00 4.55 12.75
CA ALA A 188 -16.04 5.22 11.96
C ALA A 188 -15.86 6.75 11.90
N THR A 189 -15.50 7.38 13.02
CA THR A 189 -15.30 8.83 13.12
C THR A 189 -14.14 9.29 12.24
N THR A 190 -13.00 8.57 12.30
CA THR A 190 -11.83 8.86 11.45
C THR A 190 -12.17 8.75 9.96
N ILE A 191 -12.88 7.69 9.54
CA ILE A 191 -13.30 7.52 8.14
C ILE A 191 -14.23 8.67 7.71
N ALA A 192 -15.19 9.05 8.57
CA ALA A 192 -16.09 10.16 8.26
C ALA A 192 -15.37 11.51 8.12
N GLU A 193 -14.35 11.77 8.95
CA GLU A 193 -13.55 13.00 8.86
C GLU A 193 -12.69 12.99 7.59
N LEU A 194 -11.96 11.92 7.32
CA LEU A 194 -11.12 11.80 6.13
C LEU A 194 -11.94 11.86 4.82
N LYS A 195 -13.17 11.35 4.82
CA LYS A 195 -14.08 11.43 3.67
C LYS A 195 -14.33 12.90 3.23
N LYS A 196 -14.43 13.83 4.17
CA LYS A 196 -14.59 15.27 3.88
C LYS A 196 -13.42 15.84 3.08
N LEU A 197 -12.23 15.21 3.17
CA LEU A 197 -11.02 15.59 2.45
C LEU A 197 -10.93 15.00 1.03
N LYS A 198 -11.98 14.32 0.54
CA LYS A 198 -12.07 13.76 -0.82
C LYS A 198 -10.87 12.86 -1.16
N VAL A 199 -10.62 11.85 -0.34
CA VAL A 199 -9.58 10.82 -0.48
C VAL A 199 -10.16 9.49 -0.92
N LYS A 200 -9.31 8.50 -1.25
CA LYS A 200 -9.69 7.10 -1.46
C LYS A 200 -9.25 6.26 -0.27
N PHE A 201 -10.10 5.31 0.13
CA PHE A 201 -9.90 4.40 1.24
C PHE A 201 -9.58 3.01 0.72
N GLU A 202 -8.47 2.43 1.15
CA GLU A 202 -8.14 1.06 0.82
C GLU A 202 -8.55 0.13 1.96
N PHE A 203 -9.26 -0.94 1.60
CA PHE A 203 -9.55 -2.06 2.48
C PHE A 203 -9.04 -3.34 1.86
N SER A 204 -8.37 -4.18 2.66
CA SER A 204 -7.65 -5.36 2.18
C SER A 204 -8.14 -6.66 2.82
N TYR A 205 -8.13 -7.73 2.02
CA TYR A 205 -8.48 -9.08 2.49
C TYR A 205 -7.57 -9.56 3.62
N PHE A 206 -6.28 -9.20 3.60
CA PHE A 206 -5.31 -9.57 4.63
C PHE A 206 -5.87 -9.36 6.04
N PHE A 207 -6.43 -8.18 6.32
CA PHE A 207 -6.84 -7.75 7.66
C PHE A 207 -8.05 -8.51 8.23
N ILE A 208 -8.80 -9.23 7.39
CA ILE A 208 -9.90 -10.12 7.83
C ILE A 208 -9.53 -11.60 7.72
N SER A 209 -8.30 -11.90 7.36
CA SER A 209 -7.80 -13.26 7.18
C SER A 209 -7.18 -13.80 8.47
N LYS A 210 -6.94 -15.12 8.50
CA LYS A 210 -6.20 -15.76 9.59
C LYS A 210 -4.72 -15.36 9.66
N ALA A 211 -4.18 -14.69 8.63
CA ALA A 211 -2.79 -14.25 8.60
C ALA A 211 -2.47 -13.25 9.71
N THR A 212 -3.44 -12.47 10.16
CA THR A 212 -3.28 -11.52 11.29
C THR A 212 -3.01 -12.21 12.64
N ASN A 213 -3.27 -13.52 12.73
CA ASN A 213 -3.00 -14.32 13.94
C ASN A 213 -1.58 -14.92 13.96
N VAL A 214 -0.84 -14.81 12.85
CA VAL A 214 0.50 -15.42 12.70
C VAL A 214 1.55 -14.30 12.71
N PRO A 215 2.62 -14.41 13.52
CA PRO A 215 3.71 -13.45 13.49
C PRO A 215 4.44 -13.51 12.13
N LEU A 216 4.61 -12.35 11.51
CA LEU A 216 5.37 -12.16 10.28
C LEU A 216 6.66 -11.40 10.58
N THR A 217 7.72 -11.69 9.82
CA THR A 217 8.98 -10.96 9.93
C THR A 217 8.80 -9.56 9.33
N HIS A 218 9.10 -8.54 10.12
CA HIS A 218 9.02 -7.15 9.73
C HIS A 218 10.35 -6.63 9.16
N VAL A 219 10.36 -5.36 8.82
CA VAL A 219 11.49 -4.68 8.14
C VAL A 219 12.78 -4.62 8.96
N ASP A 220 12.73 -4.90 10.25
CA ASP A 220 13.87 -4.98 11.17
C ASP A 220 14.28 -6.41 11.54
N GLY A 221 13.69 -7.41 10.89
CA GLY A 221 13.96 -8.83 11.13
C GLY A 221 13.19 -9.47 12.28
N GLU A 222 12.54 -8.68 13.15
CA GLU A 222 11.70 -9.20 14.24
C GLU A 222 10.33 -9.66 13.75
N LYS A 223 9.70 -10.58 14.50
CA LYS A 223 8.37 -11.12 14.16
C LYS A 223 7.28 -10.48 15.00
N HIS A 224 6.27 -9.91 14.36
CA HIS A 224 5.12 -9.30 15.00
C HIS A 224 3.81 -9.69 14.33
N LYS A 225 2.71 -9.65 15.09
CA LYS A 225 1.37 -9.83 14.55
C LYS A 225 0.84 -8.48 14.09
N ILE A 226 0.23 -8.46 12.91
CA ILE A 226 -0.47 -7.29 12.40
C ILE A 226 -1.90 -7.31 12.97
N GLN A 227 -2.36 -6.18 13.48
CA GLN A 227 -3.72 -6.06 14.02
C GLN A 227 -4.76 -6.27 12.91
N GLY A 228 -5.58 -7.31 13.06
CA GLY A 228 -6.69 -7.60 12.16
C GLY A 228 -7.96 -6.83 12.50
N THR A 229 -8.97 -6.99 11.63
CA THR A 229 -10.32 -6.46 11.83
C THR A 229 -11.36 -7.56 11.53
N ASN A 230 -12.64 -7.30 11.79
CA ASN A 230 -13.69 -8.24 11.45
C ASN A 230 -14.55 -7.75 10.26
N ARG A 231 -15.20 -8.69 9.58
CA ARG A 231 -16.00 -8.40 8.38
C ARG A 231 -17.15 -7.43 8.63
N ASN A 232 -17.80 -7.47 9.79
CA ASN A 232 -18.94 -6.61 10.08
C ASN A 232 -18.50 -5.16 10.28
N LEU A 233 -17.40 -4.96 11.02
CA LEU A 233 -16.79 -3.64 11.16
C LEU A 233 -16.36 -3.11 9.79
N LEU A 234 -15.68 -3.93 8.98
CA LEU A 234 -15.23 -3.53 7.66
C LEU A 234 -16.38 -3.09 6.75
N ARG A 235 -17.48 -3.86 6.69
CA ARG A 235 -18.68 -3.49 5.94
C ARG A 235 -19.28 -2.15 6.40
N LYS A 236 -19.28 -1.90 7.71
CA LYS A 236 -19.72 -0.61 8.29
C LYS A 236 -18.83 0.53 7.82
N LEU A 237 -17.49 0.35 7.87
CA LEU A 237 -16.53 1.37 7.45
C LEU A 237 -16.63 1.66 5.95
N ILE A 238 -16.80 0.64 5.11
CA ILE A 238 -17.00 0.79 3.66
C ILE A 238 -18.26 1.64 3.36
N LYS A 239 -19.37 1.40 4.08
CA LYS A 239 -20.60 2.22 3.94
C LYS A 239 -20.34 3.68 4.31
N ILE A 240 -19.61 3.95 5.40
CA ILE A 240 -19.29 5.31 5.85
C ILE A 240 -18.37 6.00 4.86
N ALA A 241 -17.36 5.30 4.33
CA ALA A 241 -16.43 5.81 3.33
C ALA A 241 -17.14 6.21 2.03
N ASP A 242 -18.27 5.62 1.72
CA ASP A 242 -18.97 5.59 0.44
C ASP A 242 -18.24 4.72 -0.59
N PRO A 243 -18.90 3.66 -1.15
CA PRO A 243 -18.27 2.74 -2.10
C PRO A 243 -17.55 3.42 -3.27
N LYS A 244 -18.02 4.59 -3.71
CA LYS A 244 -17.34 5.40 -4.76
C LYS A 244 -15.93 5.85 -4.38
N ASN A 245 -15.62 5.91 -3.09
CA ASN A 245 -14.31 6.30 -2.55
C ASN A 245 -13.50 5.10 -2.06
N VAL A 246 -14.01 3.88 -2.21
CA VAL A 246 -13.37 2.67 -1.70
C VAL A 246 -12.60 1.96 -2.82
N ILE A 247 -11.43 1.47 -2.46
CA ILE A 247 -10.61 0.56 -3.25
C ILE A 247 -10.48 -0.72 -2.42
N LEU A 248 -10.80 -1.85 -3.04
CA LEU A 248 -10.60 -3.17 -2.44
C LEU A 248 -9.32 -3.78 -3.00
N SER A 249 -8.53 -4.42 -2.13
CA SER A 249 -7.30 -5.11 -2.51
C SER A 249 -7.18 -6.47 -1.82
N SER A 250 -6.33 -7.34 -2.35
CA SER A 250 -6.07 -8.61 -1.69
C SER A 250 -5.08 -8.47 -0.54
N ASP A 251 -4.04 -7.67 -0.73
CA ASP A 251 -2.88 -7.60 0.16
C ASP A 251 -2.34 -9.02 0.46
N CYS A 252 -2.37 -9.86 -0.59
CA CYS A 252 -1.92 -11.23 -0.57
C CYS A 252 -0.51 -11.35 -1.14
N GLY A 253 0.15 -12.45 -0.77
CA GLY A 253 1.49 -12.77 -1.27
C GLY A 253 2.32 -13.56 -0.29
N VAL A 254 2.14 -13.39 1.02
CA VAL A 254 2.78 -14.25 2.02
C VAL A 254 2.20 -15.67 1.96
N SER A 255 3.04 -16.70 2.20
CA SER A 255 2.70 -18.10 1.98
C SER A 255 1.54 -18.64 2.83
N ILE A 256 1.23 -17.99 3.95
CA ILE A 256 0.09 -18.33 4.83
C ILE A 256 -1.26 -17.83 4.28
N LEU A 257 -1.25 -17.00 3.25
CA LEU A 257 -2.43 -16.51 2.54
C LEU A 257 -2.69 -17.33 1.27
N PRO A 258 -3.94 -17.38 0.79
CA PRO A 258 -4.22 -17.90 -0.54
C PRO A 258 -3.49 -17.08 -1.62
N LYS A 259 -3.37 -17.64 -2.83
CA LYS A 259 -2.87 -16.88 -3.98
C LYS A 259 -3.71 -15.61 -4.20
N PRO A 260 -3.12 -14.48 -4.65
CA PRO A 260 -3.78 -13.16 -4.69
C PRO A 260 -5.18 -13.16 -5.30
N HIS A 261 -5.37 -13.75 -6.49
CA HIS A 261 -6.68 -13.82 -7.15
C HIS A 261 -7.74 -14.59 -6.33
N ILE A 262 -7.33 -15.54 -5.50
CA ILE A 262 -8.24 -16.28 -4.61
C ILE A 262 -8.59 -15.43 -3.38
N GLY A 263 -7.60 -14.77 -2.79
CA GLY A 263 -7.82 -13.84 -1.68
C GLY A 263 -8.73 -12.68 -2.09
N PHE A 264 -8.45 -12.08 -3.24
CA PHE A 264 -9.25 -10.98 -3.78
C PHE A 264 -10.71 -11.42 -4.04
N LEU A 265 -10.91 -12.57 -4.67
CA LEU A 265 -12.25 -13.11 -4.94
C LEU A 265 -13.04 -13.46 -3.67
N LYS A 266 -12.36 -13.83 -2.57
CA LYS A 266 -13.01 -14.04 -1.27
C LYS A 266 -13.40 -12.75 -0.58
N PHE A 267 -12.85 -11.63 -1.02
CA PHE A 267 -13.02 -10.31 -0.43
C PHE A 267 -14.13 -9.51 -1.10
N ILE A 268 -14.23 -9.56 -2.42
CA ILE A 268 -15.26 -8.87 -3.24
C ILE A 268 -16.62 -9.69 -3.36
#